data_3d8a407663ef10daae9934a5bcfc2f46
#
_entry.id   3d8a407663ef10daae9934a5bcfc2f46
#
_cell.length_a   1.000
_cell.length_b   1.000
_cell.length_c   1.000
_cell.angle_alpha   90.00
_cell.angle_beta   90.00
_cell.angle_gamma   90.00
#
_symmetry.space_group_name_H-M   'P 1'
#
loop_
_entity.id
_entity.type
_entity.pdbx_description
1 polymer ?
#
loop_
_entity_poly.entity_id
_entity_poly.type
_entity_poly.pdbx_seq_one_letter_code
_entity_poly.pdbx_strand_id
1 'polypeptide(L)' 'MAKLKITLLKSTNKKLANQKATVAALGLKKIGSSVEQPDNPQIRGMIKTVSHMVSVEEI' A
#
# COMPACT_ATOMS: atom_id res chain seq x y z
N MET A 1 -18.89 3.15 5.60
CA MET A 1 -18.32 2.69 4.44
C MET A 1 -16.87 2.85 4.47
N ALA A 2 -16.23 1.80 4.61
CA ALA A 2 -14.82 1.90 4.89
C ALA A 2 -14.02 1.89 3.60
N LYS A 3 -13.28 2.94 3.39
CA LYS A 3 -12.24 2.98 2.38
C LYS A 3 -10.93 3.26 3.09
N LEU A 4 -9.86 2.79 2.49
CA LEU A 4 -8.53 2.99 3.03
C LEU A 4 -7.72 3.85 2.07
N LYS A 5 -7.13 4.91 2.60
CA LYS A 5 -6.22 5.73 1.83
C LYS A 5 -4.80 5.29 2.15
N ILE A 6 -4.09 4.84 1.17
CA ILE A 6 -2.76 4.28 1.32
C ILE A 6 -1.75 5.21 0.66
N THR A 7 -0.77 5.64 1.42
CA THR A 7 0.27 6.55 0.93
C THR A 7 1.62 5.86 1.05
N LEU A 8 2.39 5.87 -0.03
CA LEU A 8 3.72 5.26 -0.03
C LEU A 8 4.71 6.22 0.63
N LEU A 9 5.34 5.76 1.70
CA LEU A 9 6.27 6.58 2.47
C LEU A 9 7.73 6.29 2.14
N LYS A 10 8.05 5.07 1.73
CA LYS A 10 9.42 4.66 1.51
C LYS A 10 9.57 3.99 0.15
N SER A 11 10.78 4.09 -0.40
CA SER A 11 11.10 3.46 -1.68
C SER A 11 11.08 1.94 -1.57
N THR A 12 10.63 1.29 -2.63
CA THR A 12 10.63 -0.17 -2.71
C THR A 12 11.85 -0.70 -3.45
N ASN A 13 12.77 0.16 -3.85
CA ASN A 13 13.89 -0.22 -4.71
C ASN A 13 14.77 -1.30 -4.11
N LYS A 14 14.94 -1.30 -2.80
CA LYS A 14 15.83 -2.24 -2.13
C LYS A 14 15.04 -3.30 -1.37
N LYS A 15 13.77 -3.46 -1.67
CA LYS A 15 12.92 -4.41 -0.96
C LYS A 15 12.76 -5.68 -1.76
N LEU A 16 12.19 -6.69 -1.11
CA LEU A 16 11.93 -7.95 -1.76
C LEU A 16 10.96 -7.75 -2.94
N ALA A 17 11.11 -8.61 -3.95
CA ALA A 17 10.31 -8.47 -5.15
C ALA A 17 8.82 -8.59 -4.87
N ASN A 18 8.42 -9.45 -3.92
CA ASN A 18 7.01 -9.60 -3.60
C ASN A 18 6.43 -8.35 -2.94
N GLN A 19 7.22 -7.63 -2.16
CA GLN A 19 6.76 -6.37 -1.58
C GLN A 19 6.59 -5.31 -2.65
N LYS A 20 7.52 -5.26 -3.60
CA LYS A 20 7.42 -4.33 -4.71
C LYS A 20 6.19 -4.63 -5.55
N ALA A 21 5.94 -5.92 -5.81
CA ALA A 21 4.77 -6.33 -6.56
C ALA A 21 3.48 -5.96 -5.82
N THR A 22 3.46 -6.10 -4.50
CA THR A 22 2.30 -5.75 -3.69
C THR A 22 2.03 -4.24 -3.76
N VAL A 23 3.06 -3.44 -3.67
CA VAL A 23 2.92 -1.98 -3.79
C VAL A 23 2.38 -1.60 -5.15
N ALA A 24 2.88 -2.23 -6.21
CA ALA A 24 2.39 -1.99 -7.56
C ALA A 24 0.94 -2.41 -7.72
N ALA A 25 0.57 -3.53 -7.10
CA ALA A 25 -0.81 -4.02 -7.16
C ALA A 25 -1.78 -3.09 -6.43
N LEU A 26 -1.31 -2.41 -5.40
CA LEU A 26 -2.11 -1.41 -4.70
C LEU A 26 -2.29 -0.14 -5.54
N GLY A 27 -1.46 0.07 -6.53
CA GLY A 27 -1.52 1.24 -7.38
C GLY A 27 -0.54 2.32 -7.03
N LEU A 28 0.34 2.06 -6.07
CA LEU A 28 1.37 3.02 -5.68
C LEU A 28 2.54 2.93 -6.63
N LYS A 29 3.07 4.07 -7.05
CA LYS A 29 4.13 4.09 -8.04
C LYS A 29 5.43 4.65 -7.50
N LYS A 30 5.37 5.65 -6.64
CA LYS A 30 6.56 6.28 -6.09
C LYS A 30 6.25 6.85 -4.73
N ILE A 31 7.30 7.25 -4.03
CA ILE A 31 7.14 7.88 -2.71
C ILE A 31 6.23 9.10 -2.83
N GLY A 32 5.29 9.21 -1.92
CA GLY A 32 4.32 10.28 -1.92
C GLY A 32 3.04 9.96 -2.68
N SER A 33 3.02 8.87 -3.43
CA SER A 33 1.79 8.44 -4.11
C SER A 33 0.77 7.97 -3.10
N SER A 34 -0.49 8.29 -3.34
CA SER A 34 -1.57 7.80 -2.50
C SER A 34 -2.70 7.26 -3.36
N VAL A 35 -3.38 6.27 -2.84
CA VAL A 35 -4.51 5.65 -3.53
C VAL A 35 -5.59 5.34 -2.52
N GLU A 36 -6.83 5.27 -3.00
CA GLU A 36 -7.97 4.85 -2.19
C GLU A 36 -8.36 3.45 -2.62
N GLN A 37 -8.46 2.56 -1.66
CA GLN A 37 -8.84 1.18 -1.91
C GLN A 37 -9.98 0.79 -0.98
N PRO A 38 -10.84 -0.13 -1.39
CA PRO A 38 -11.90 -0.60 -0.52
C PRO A 38 -11.31 -1.37 0.66
N ASP A 39 -12.01 -1.30 1.78
CA ASP A 39 -11.61 -2.04 2.96
C ASP A 39 -12.13 -3.46 2.86
N ASN A 40 -11.30 -4.36 2.37
CA ASN A 40 -11.65 -5.76 2.30
C ASN A 40 -10.45 -6.61 2.72
N PRO A 41 -10.66 -7.93 3.00
CA PRO A 41 -9.57 -8.77 3.51
C PRO A 41 -8.37 -8.85 2.57
N GLN A 42 -8.62 -8.80 1.27
CA GLN A 42 -7.55 -8.88 0.29
C GLN A 42 -6.64 -7.67 0.37
N ILE A 43 -7.24 -6.49 0.39
CA ILE A 43 -6.48 -5.23 0.48
C ILE A 43 -5.76 -5.14 1.82
N ARG A 44 -6.42 -5.54 2.90
CA ARG A 44 -5.79 -5.52 4.22
C ARG A 44 -4.57 -6.44 4.27
N GLY A 45 -4.65 -7.60 3.64
CA GLY A 45 -3.52 -8.50 3.57
C GLY A 45 -2.34 -7.91 2.82
N MET A 46 -2.61 -7.23 1.72
CA MET A 46 -1.58 -6.56 0.94
C MET A 46 -0.93 -5.44 1.75
N ILE A 47 -1.75 -4.64 2.43
CA ILE A 47 -1.26 -3.56 3.27
C ILE A 47 -0.35 -4.11 4.37
N LYS A 48 -0.77 -5.20 4.99
CA LYS A 48 0.00 -5.81 6.08
C LYS A 48 1.40 -6.19 5.61
N THR A 49 1.50 -6.70 4.38
CA THR A 49 2.79 -7.09 3.81
C THR A 49 3.75 -5.91 3.70
N VAL A 50 3.24 -4.74 3.40
CA VAL A 50 4.07 -3.55 3.17
C VAL A 50 3.81 -2.45 4.19
N SER A 51 3.23 -2.77 5.33
CA SER A 51 2.80 -1.76 6.31
C SER A 51 3.95 -0.88 6.80
N HIS A 52 5.17 -1.39 6.77
CA HIS A 52 6.34 -0.63 7.19
C HIS A 52 6.77 0.41 6.15
N MET A 53 6.17 0.36 4.97
CA MET A 53 6.52 1.26 3.88
C MET A 53 5.41 2.24 3.53
N VAL A 54 4.21 2.04 4.05
CA VAL A 54 3.06 2.85 3.69
C VAL A 54 2.34 3.37 4.92
N SER A 55 1.57 4.43 4.72
CA SER A 55 0.66 4.95 5.73
C SER A 55 -0.76 4.67 5.28
N VAL A 56 -1.61 4.22 6.19
CA VAL A 56 -2.99 3.87 5.89
C VAL A 56 -3.92 4.69 6.75
N GLU A 57 -4.90 5.30 6.13
CA GLU A 57 -5.93 6.04 6.84
C GLU A 57 -7.31 5.53 6.42
N GLU A 58 -8.20 5.43 7.38
CA GLU A 58 -9.60 5.16 7.05
C GLU A 58 -10.30 6.45 6.69
N ILE A 59 -11.03 6.41 5.61
CA ILE A 59 -11.77 7.58 5.11
C ILE A 59 -13.22 7.24 4.81
#